data_c5cc91d49b296e19e7106168d3322c8b
#
_entry.id   c5cc91d49b296e19e7106168d3322c8b
#
_cell.length_a   1.000
_cell.length_b   1.000
_cell.length_c   1.000
_cell.angle_alpha   90.00
_cell.angle_beta   90.00
_cell.angle_gamma   90.00
#
_symmetry.space_group_name_H-M   'P 1'
#
loop_
_entity.id
_entity.type
_entity.pdbx_description
1 polymer ?
#
loop_
_entity_poly.entity_id
_entity_poly.type
_entity_poly.pdbx_seq_one_letter_code
_entity_poly.pdbx_strand_id
1 'polypeptide(L)'
;MSVIKMTDLDLKGKRVFIRADLNVPVKDGKVTSDARIRATIPTLKLALEKGAKVMVTSHLGRPTEGELKPEDSLQPVVDYLKDAGFNVRLVQDYLNGVDVKEGEIVVLENVRVNKGEKKNDPELGKKYAALCDVFVMDAFGTAHRAQASTYGVAEFAPVACAGPLLAAELYALGKALKEPARPMVAIVGGSKVSTKLEVLNSLSKIADQIIVGGGIANTFIAAAGHNVGKSLYEADLIPVAKELAASTDIPVPVDVRVGLEFTETAAATEKSVTEVKDDESIFDIGDKSAEQLAEIIKNAKTVLWNGPVGVFEFPNFRKGTEIISHAIANSDAFSIAGGGDTLAAIDLFGIADKISYISTGGGAFLEFVEGKVLPAVEILEKRANG
;
A
#
# COMPACT_ATOMS: atom_id res chain seq x y z
N MET A 1 0.21 9.96 15.89
CA MET A 1 0.54 8.56 16.24
C MET A 1 1.92 8.52 16.86
N SER A 2 1.99 8.16 18.11
CA SER A 2 3.25 8.12 18.84
C SER A 2 3.69 6.66 18.98
N VAL A 3 4.74 6.30 18.28
CA VAL A 3 5.40 4.98 18.36
C VAL A 3 6.87 5.18 18.69
N ILE A 4 7.46 4.19 19.37
CA ILE A 4 8.91 4.16 19.57
C ILE A 4 9.55 3.85 18.22
N LYS A 5 10.58 4.60 17.84
CA LYS A 5 11.30 4.36 16.58
C LYS A 5 12.59 3.61 16.85
N MET A 6 12.87 2.61 16.04
CA MET A 6 14.12 1.85 16.09
C MET A 6 15.35 2.77 16.04
N THR A 7 15.28 3.83 15.24
CA THR A 7 16.37 4.81 15.10
C THR A 7 16.76 5.52 16.39
N ASP A 8 15.83 5.62 17.36
CA ASP A 8 16.03 6.33 18.61
C ASP A 8 16.54 5.40 19.75
N LEU A 9 16.68 4.12 19.49
CA LEU A 9 17.05 3.14 20.48
C LEU A 9 18.57 2.82 20.45
N ASP A 10 19.12 2.53 21.63
CA ASP A 10 20.43 1.89 21.76
C ASP A 10 20.25 0.38 21.59
N LEU A 11 20.81 -0.16 20.51
CA LEU A 11 20.68 -1.57 20.16
C LEU A 11 21.96 -2.38 20.40
N LYS A 12 23.03 -1.76 20.92
CA LYS A 12 24.33 -2.40 21.08
C LYS A 12 24.23 -3.65 21.97
N GLY A 13 24.64 -4.79 21.42
CA GLY A 13 24.63 -6.08 22.11
C GLY A 13 23.24 -6.67 22.32
N LYS A 14 22.19 -6.02 21.85
CA LYS A 14 20.80 -6.47 22.04
C LYS A 14 20.38 -7.42 20.95
N ARG A 15 19.55 -8.40 21.33
CA ARG A 15 18.89 -9.31 20.39
C ARG A 15 17.70 -8.57 19.78
N VAL A 16 17.78 -8.29 18.48
CA VAL A 16 16.77 -7.53 17.75
C VAL A 16 16.04 -8.45 16.79
N PHE A 17 14.73 -8.53 16.94
CA PHE A 17 13.85 -9.33 16.09
C PHE A 17 13.11 -8.38 15.15
N ILE A 18 13.42 -8.43 13.85
CA ILE A 18 12.81 -7.58 12.82
C ILE A 18 11.75 -8.38 12.06
N ARG A 19 10.49 -7.92 12.14
CA ARG A 19 9.43 -8.45 11.29
C ARG A 19 9.40 -7.63 10.00
N ALA A 20 10.01 -8.15 8.96
CA ALA A 20 10.10 -7.54 7.65
C ALA A 20 9.03 -8.08 6.69
N ASP A 21 8.90 -7.48 5.53
CA ASP A 21 8.18 -8.03 4.39
C ASP A 21 9.17 -8.51 3.34
N LEU A 22 9.43 -9.81 3.36
CA LEU A 22 10.31 -10.51 2.42
C LEU A 22 9.49 -11.50 1.58
N ASN A 23 8.20 -11.27 1.45
CA ASN A 23 7.31 -12.07 0.60
C ASN A 23 7.53 -11.71 -0.86
N VAL A 24 8.54 -12.30 -1.44
CA VAL A 24 9.01 -12.04 -2.81
C VAL A 24 8.67 -13.21 -3.73
N PRO A 25 8.49 -12.97 -5.03
CA PRO A 25 8.29 -14.04 -5.98
C PRO A 25 9.58 -14.85 -6.14
N VAL A 26 9.43 -16.17 -6.14
CA VAL A 26 10.53 -17.13 -6.29
C VAL A 26 10.21 -18.07 -7.41
N LYS A 27 11.18 -18.32 -8.29
CA LYS A 27 11.09 -19.31 -9.37
C LYS A 27 12.40 -20.11 -9.42
N ASP A 28 12.28 -21.44 -9.42
CA ASP A 28 13.41 -22.35 -9.46
C ASP A 28 14.45 -22.06 -8.35
N GLY A 29 13.95 -21.77 -7.14
CA GLY A 29 14.79 -21.48 -5.97
C GLY A 29 15.46 -20.12 -5.98
N LYS A 30 15.13 -19.25 -6.93
CA LYS A 30 15.71 -17.91 -7.04
C LYS A 30 14.66 -16.80 -6.95
N VAL A 31 15.01 -15.73 -6.26
CA VAL A 31 14.19 -14.51 -6.22
C VAL A 31 14.14 -13.88 -7.61
N THR A 32 12.92 -13.66 -8.12
CA THR A 32 12.70 -13.04 -9.45
C THR A 32 12.41 -11.55 -9.39
N SER A 33 12.05 -11.03 -8.22
CA SER A 33 11.91 -9.59 -7.96
C SER A 33 12.41 -9.31 -6.55
N ASP A 34 13.41 -8.45 -6.44
CA ASP A 34 14.11 -8.18 -5.19
C ASP A 34 13.69 -6.87 -4.50
N ALA A 35 12.65 -6.20 -5.00
CA ALA A 35 12.27 -4.87 -4.53
C ALA A 35 12.05 -4.81 -3.02
N ARG A 36 11.35 -5.80 -2.44
CA ARG A 36 11.08 -5.86 -0.99
C ARG A 36 12.33 -6.15 -0.19
N ILE A 37 13.23 -6.97 -0.72
CA ILE A 37 14.52 -7.25 -0.06
C ILE A 37 15.36 -5.98 -0.05
N ARG A 38 15.49 -5.31 -1.19
CA ARG A 38 16.23 -4.04 -1.29
C ARG A 38 15.69 -2.98 -0.35
N ALA A 39 14.37 -2.91 -0.20
CA ALA A 39 13.74 -1.97 0.74
C ALA A 39 14.06 -2.30 2.20
N THR A 40 14.27 -3.57 2.54
CA THR A 40 14.58 -4.04 3.88
C THR A 40 16.06 -3.88 4.24
N ILE A 41 16.96 -3.90 3.26
CA ILE A 41 18.41 -3.82 3.50
C ILE A 41 18.83 -2.62 4.37
N PRO A 42 18.32 -1.39 4.17
CA PRO A 42 18.68 -0.27 5.05
C PRO A 42 18.37 -0.52 6.52
N THR A 43 17.25 -1.18 6.83
CA THR A 43 16.90 -1.55 8.20
C THR A 43 17.92 -2.57 8.79
N LEU A 44 18.30 -3.57 7.99
CA LEU A 44 19.30 -4.55 8.40
C LEU A 44 20.65 -3.89 8.66
N LYS A 45 21.09 -3.04 7.76
CA LYS A 45 22.35 -2.28 7.89
C LYS A 45 22.34 -1.39 9.13
N LEU A 46 21.24 -0.69 9.39
CA LEU A 46 21.11 0.15 10.58
C LEU A 46 21.25 -0.66 11.86
N ALA A 47 20.59 -1.81 11.95
CA ALA A 47 20.69 -2.69 13.11
C ALA A 47 22.13 -3.19 13.31
N LEU A 48 22.80 -3.61 12.23
CA LEU A 48 24.20 -4.04 12.29
C LEU A 48 25.14 -2.90 12.71
N GLU A 49 24.97 -1.71 12.15
CA GLU A 49 25.77 -0.52 12.50
C GLU A 49 25.60 -0.13 13.97
N LYS A 50 24.43 -0.35 14.55
CA LYS A 50 24.16 -0.11 15.98
C LYS A 50 24.70 -1.23 16.89
N GLY A 51 25.35 -2.24 16.34
CA GLY A 51 25.95 -3.33 17.12
C GLY A 51 24.95 -4.37 17.63
N ALA A 52 23.79 -4.48 17.00
CA ALA A 52 22.76 -5.45 17.38
C ALA A 52 23.09 -6.87 16.94
N LYS A 53 22.49 -7.83 17.64
CA LYS A 53 22.40 -9.24 17.22
C LYS A 53 21.09 -9.39 16.44
N VAL A 54 21.18 -9.54 15.12
CA VAL A 54 20.03 -9.33 14.20
C VAL A 54 19.37 -10.65 13.84
N MET A 55 18.08 -10.73 14.13
CA MET A 55 17.17 -11.75 13.61
C MET A 55 16.15 -11.05 12.71
N VAL A 56 15.84 -11.63 11.57
CA VAL A 56 14.83 -11.12 10.66
C VAL A 56 13.93 -12.26 10.19
N THR A 57 12.65 -11.98 10.06
CA THR A 57 11.70 -12.96 9.56
C THR A 57 10.63 -12.29 8.70
N SER A 58 9.88 -13.13 8.02
CA SER A 58 8.75 -12.73 7.16
C SER A 58 7.85 -13.94 6.94
N HIS A 59 6.67 -13.67 6.41
CA HIS A 59 5.93 -14.69 5.70
C HIS A 59 6.42 -14.79 4.26
N LEU A 60 6.18 -15.93 3.64
CA LEU A 60 6.40 -16.17 2.20
C LEU A 60 5.26 -17.06 1.69
N GLY A 61 4.53 -16.58 0.68
CA GLY A 61 3.43 -17.34 0.08
C GLY A 61 2.29 -17.64 1.06
N ARG A 62 1.65 -18.78 0.83
CA ARG A 62 0.50 -19.24 1.62
C ARG A 62 0.69 -20.71 2.03
N PRO A 63 1.65 -20.99 2.91
CA PRO A 63 1.90 -22.36 3.37
C PRO A 63 0.77 -22.86 4.26
N THR A 64 0.69 -24.17 4.42
CA THR A 64 -0.14 -24.78 5.44
C THR A 64 0.57 -24.71 6.78
N GLU A 65 -0.10 -24.20 7.82
CA GLU A 65 0.48 -24.14 9.15
C GLU A 65 0.87 -25.56 9.66
N GLY A 66 2.07 -25.67 10.17
CA GLY A 66 2.63 -26.93 10.66
C GLY A 66 3.39 -27.74 9.61
N GLU A 67 3.41 -27.28 8.35
CA GLU A 67 4.11 -27.97 7.27
C GLU A 67 5.06 -27.00 6.56
N LEU A 68 6.33 -27.33 6.56
CA LEU A 68 7.34 -26.60 5.77
C LEU A 68 7.64 -27.38 4.49
N LYS A 69 7.16 -26.87 3.37
CA LYS A 69 7.52 -27.41 2.05
C LYS A 69 8.72 -26.63 1.48
N PRO A 70 9.48 -27.23 0.54
CA PRO A 70 10.63 -26.51 -0.05
C PRO A 70 10.30 -25.13 -0.61
N GLU A 71 9.13 -24.98 -1.25
CA GLU A 71 8.67 -23.72 -1.83
C GLU A 71 8.29 -22.66 -0.79
N ASP A 72 8.11 -23.05 0.47
CA ASP A 72 7.72 -22.14 1.55
C ASP A 72 8.93 -21.53 2.27
N SER A 73 10.14 -22.02 1.98
CA SER A 73 11.34 -21.60 2.67
C SER A 73 11.85 -20.22 2.27
N LEU A 74 12.36 -19.47 3.24
CA LEU A 74 13.08 -18.22 3.02
C LEU A 74 14.53 -18.42 2.55
N GLN A 75 14.95 -19.65 2.22
CA GLN A 75 16.30 -19.92 1.73
C GLN A 75 16.69 -19.04 0.52
N PRO A 76 15.81 -18.81 -0.48
CA PRO A 76 16.15 -17.91 -1.59
C PRO A 76 16.48 -16.49 -1.16
N VAL A 77 15.82 -15.97 -0.12
CA VAL A 77 16.11 -14.65 0.45
C VAL A 77 17.49 -14.66 1.14
N VAL A 78 17.81 -15.73 1.86
CA VAL A 78 19.12 -15.91 2.50
C VAL A 78 20.22 -15.93 1.43
N ASP A 79 20.03 -16.66 0.34
CA ASP A 79 20.98 -16.74 -0.77
C ASP A 79 21.21 -15.36 -1.39
N TYR A 80 20.13 -14.60 -1.58
CA TYR A 80 20.21 -13.24 -2.08
C TYR A 80 21.05 -12.35 -1.16
N LEU A 81 20.81 -12.41 0.15
CA LEU A 81 21.53 -11.61 1.13
C LEU A 81 23.02 -12.00 1.22
N LYS A 82 23.34 -13.29 1.08
CA LYS A 82 24.74 -13.76 0.98
C LYS A 82 25.44 -13.17 -0.23
N ASP A 83 24.78 -13.19 -1.39
CA ASP A 83 25.32 -12.62 -2.62
C ASP A 83 25.48 -11.10 -2.52
N ALA A 84 24.67 -10.44 -1.69
CA ALA A 84 24.79 -9.01 -1.39
C ALA A 84 25.90 -8.69 -0.37
N GLY A 85 26.61 -9.69 0.15
CA GLY A 85 27.76 -9.51 1.03
C GLY A 85 27.46 -9.60 2.53
N PHE A 86 26.25 -9.97 2.92
CA PHE A 86 25.90 -10.13 4.33
C PHE A 86 26.37 -11.48 4.91
N ASN A 87 26.77 -11.47 6.17
CA ASN A 87 27.00 -12.68 6.94
C ASN A 87 25.65 -13.16 7.48
N VAL A 88 25.01 -14.07 6.76
CA VAL A 88 23.63 -14.48 6.98
C VAL A 88 23.45 -15.98 6.93
N ARG A 89 22.58 -16.50 7.77
CA ARG A 89 22.19 -17.92 7.77
C ARG A 89 20.70 -18.08 8.06
N LEU A 90 20.13 -19.20 7.61
CA LEU A 90 18.74 -19.58 7.88
C LEU A 90 18.70 -20.47 9.14
N VAL A 91 17.72 -20.23 10.01
CA VAL A 91 17.39 -21.12 11.13
C VAL A 91 15.92 -21.51 11.02
N GLN A 92 15.69 -22.81 10.90
CA GLN A 92 14.32 -23.35 10.77
C GLN A 92 13.68 -23.65 12.13
N ASP A 93 14.44 -24.19 13.07
CA ASP A 93 13.98 -24.50 14.43
C ASP A 93 14.45 -23.41 15.39
N TYR A 94 13.61 -22.42 15.66
CA TYR A 94 13.97 -21.26 16.46
C TYR A 94 13.01 -20.97 17.61
N LEU A 95 11.87 -21.65 17.70
CA LEU A 95 10.84 -21.29 18.69
C LEU A 95 11.25 -21.50 20.14
N ASN A 96 12.26 -22.32 20.38
CA ASN A 96 12.81 -22.58 21.73
C ASN A 96 14.14 -21.86 21.97
N GLY A 97 14.53 -21.00 21.09
CA GLY A 97 15.76 -20.22 21.21
C GLY A 97 16.62 -20.27 19.95
N VAL A 98 17.43 -19.27 19.77
CA VAL A 98 18.40 -19.18 18.70
C VAL A 98 19.63 -18.41 19.18
N ASP A 99 20.82 -18.88 18.82
CA ASP A 99 22.07 -18.19 19.10
C ASP A 99 22.37 -17.21 17.96
N VAL A 100 22.54 -15.93 18.28
CA VAL A 100 22.84 -14.87 17.33
C VAL A 100 24.02 -14.06 17.81
N LYS A 101 24.96 -13.78 16.93
CA LYS A 101 26.17 -12.99 17.22
C LYS A 101 26.10 -11.60 16.61
N GLU A 102 26.85 -10.67 17.19
CA GLU A 102 27.03 -9.35 16.56
C GLU A 102 27.66 -9.50 15.18
N GLY A 103 27.19 -8.70 14.21
CA GLY A 103 27.65 -8.74 12.82
C GLY A 103 27.02 -9.85 11.99
N GLU A 104 26.24 -10.72 12.60
CA GLU A 104 25.51 -11.81 11.94
C GLU A 104 24.04 -11.45 11.76
N ILE A 105 23.47 -11.88 10.63
CA ILE A 105 22.02 -11.86 10.41
C ILE A 105 21.53 -13.29 10.44
N VAL A 106 20.57 -13.59 11.30
CA VAL A 106 19.86 -14.87 11.31
C VAL A 106 18.48 -14.63 10.70
N VAL A 107 18.19 -15.32 9.61
CA VAL A 107 16.84 -15.36 9.04
C VAL A 107 16.09 -16.50 9.69
N LEU A 108 15.02 -16.16 10.41
CA LEU A 108 14.13 -17.15 11.01
C LEU A 108 13.11 -17.58 9.96
N GLU A 109 12.95 -18.89 9.79
CA GLU A 109 12.12 -19.48 8.74
C GLU A 109 10.68 -18.96 8.76
N ASN A 110 10.05 -18.96 7.62
CA ASN A 110 8.68 -18.50 7.31
C ASN A 110 7.73 -18.64 8.50
N VAL A 111 7.30 -17.51 9.04
CA VAL A 111 6.44 -17.49 10.24
C VAL A 111 5.07 -18.12 10.00
N ARG A 112 4.59 -18.14 8.75
CA ARG A 112 3.28 -18.74 8.42
C ARG A 112 3.24 -20.26 8.52
N VAL A 113 4.38 -20.92 8.63
CA VAL A 113 4.42 -22.36 8.91
C VAL A 113 4.22 -22.66 10.40
N ASN A 114 4.34 -21.68 11.28
CA ASN A 114 4.16 -21.86 12.70
C ASN A 114 2.68 -21.91 13.08
N LYS A 115 2.29 -22.98 13.78
CA LYS A 115 0.91 -23.10 14.28
C LYS A 115 0.57 -21.96 15.21
N GLY A 116 -0.56 -21.30 14.96
CA GLY A 116 -1.01 -20.17 15.75
C GLY A 116 -0.63 -18.81 15.20
N GLU A 117 0.16 -18.74 14.13
CA GLU A 117 0.57 -17.46 13.54
C GLU A 117 -0.63 -16.63 13.08
N LYS A 118 -1.49 -17.16 12.21
CA LYS A 118 -2.63 -16.42 11.65
C LYS A 118 -3.65 -16.00 12.70
N LYS A 119 -3.90 -16.82 13.68
CA LYS A 119 -4.87 -16.53 14.74
C LYS A 119 -4.33 -15.73 15.91
N ASN A 120 -3.07 -15.27 15.80
CA ASN A 120 -2.42 -14.50 16.85
C ASN A 120 -2.42 -15.22 18.20
N ASP A 121 -2.01 -16.48 18.20
CA ASP A 121 -1.96 -17.29 19.43
C ASP A 121 -0.99 -16.64 20.43
N PRO A 122 -1.45 -16.32 21.66
CA PRO A 122 -0.61 -15.68 22.67
C PRO A 122 0.65 -16.48 23.03
N GLU A 123 0.56 -17.81 23.06
CA GLU A 123 1.72 -18.66 23.38
C GLU A 123 2.81 -18.57 22.32
N LEU A 124 2.41 -18.48 21.03
CA LEU A 124 3.37 -18.26 19.94
C LEU A 124 3.98 -16.85 20.02
N GLY A 125 3.17 -15.85 20.30
CA GLY A 125 3.65 -14.47 20.52
C GLY A 125 4.69 -14.38 21.63
N LYS A 126 4.46 -15.08 22.74
CA LYS A 126 5.41 -15.17 23.86
C LYS A 126 6.71 -15.87 23.46
N LYS A 127 6.64 -16.92 22.64
CA LYS A 127 7.84 -17.59 22.13
C LYS A 127 8.69 -16.68 21.26
N TYR A 128 8.05 -15.93 20.36
CA TYR A 128 8.78 -14.92 19.57
C TYR A 128 9.40 -13.85 20.48
N ALA A 129 8.63 -13.34 21.43
CA ALA A 129 9.10 -12.31 22.35
C ALA A 129 10.30 -12.76 23.19
N ALA A 130 10.34 -14.04 23.58
CA ALA A 130 11.45 -14.60 24.35
C ALA A 130 12.77 -14.67 23.55
N LEU A 131 12.71 -14.57 22.22
CA LEU A 131 13.89 -14.58 21.36
C LEU A 131 14.65 -13.25 21.36
N CYS A 132 14.03 -12.17 21.82
CA CYS A 132 14.58 -10.83 21.59
C CYS A 132 14.49 -9.93 22.84
N ASP A 133 15.32 -8.91 22.82
CA ASP A 133 15.26 -7.77 23.74
C ASP A 133 14.43 -6.62 23.14
N VAL A 134 14.47 -6.50 21.80
CA VAL A 134 13.73 -5.49 21.04
C VAL A 134 13.05 -6.14 19.84
N PHE A 135 11.75 -5.92 19.73
CA PHE A 135 10.98 -6.27 18.54
C PHE A 135 10.83 -5.04 17.65
N VAL A 136 11.08 -5.21 16.36
CA VAL A 136 10.94 -4.16 15.34
C VAL A 136 9.88 -4.59 14.31
N MET A 137 8.79 -3.86 14.25
CA MET A 137 7.80 -4.01 13.18
C MET A 137 8.19 -3.13 12.00
N ASP A 138 8.46 -3.75 10.86
CA ASP A 138 8.91 -3.04 9.66
C ASP A 138 8.16 -3.47 8.40
N ALA A 139 7.00 -4.11 8.57
CA ALA A 139 6.20 -4.67 7.49
C ALA A 139 4.82 -4.00 7.43
N PHE A 140 4.76 -2.77 6.90
CA PHE A 140 3.49 -2.04 6.79
C PHE A 140 2.44 -2.83 6.01
N GLY A 141 2.83 -3.56 4.96
CA GLY A 141 1.90 -4.35 4.15
C GLY A 141 1.11 -5.42 4.91
N THR A 142 1.57 -5.80 6.11
CA THR A 142 0.86 -6.75 6.99
C THR A 142 0.32 -6.12 8.26
N ALA A 143 0.45 -4.81 8.41
CA ALA A 143 0.08 -4.09 9.64
C ALA A 143 -1.43 -4.11 9.93
N HIS A 144 -2.26 -4.37 8.93
CA HIS A 144 -3.71 -4.49 9.06
C HIS A 144 -4.19 -5.84 9.60
N ARG A 145 -3.27 -6.77 9.87
CA ARG A 145 -3.59 -8.10 10.39
C ARG A 145 -2.99 -8.30 11.78
N ALA A 146 -3.81 -8.73 12.73
CA ALA A 146 -3.36 -9.13 14.04
C ALA A 146 -2.90 -10.60 13.98
N GLN A 147 -1.60 -10.81 13.84
CA GLN A 147 -0.98 -12.13 13.79
C GLN A 147 0.12 -12.22 14.85
N ALA A 148 0.59 -13.44 15.16
CA ALA A 148 1.59 -13.61 16.22
C ALA A 148 2.89 -12.84 15.96
N SER A 149 3.37 -12.79 14.70
CA SER A 149 4.60 -12.10 14.34
C SER A 149 4.46 -10.59 14.11
N THR A 150 3.23 -10.07 14.05
CA THR A 150 2.96 -8.64 13.84
C THR A 150 2.36 -7.96 15.06
N TYR A 151 1.55 -8.68 15.83
CA TYR A 151 0.86 -8.15 17.00
C TYR A 151 1.31 -8.83 18.29
N GLY A 152 1.15 -10.15 18.39
CA GLY A 152 1.41 -10.88 19.63
C GLY A 152 2.82 -10.70 20.16
N VAL A 153 3.83 -10.78 19.30
CA VAL A 153 5.22 -10.54 19.68
C VAL A 153 5.42 -9.13 20.24
N ALA A 154 4.77 -8.13 19.66
CA ALA A 154 4.85 -6.74 20.12
C ALA A 154 4.20 -6.56 21.48
N GLU A 155 3.16 -7.33 21.77
CA GLU A 155 2.48 -7.30 23.08
C GLU A 155 3.40 -7.80 24.20
N PHE A 156 4.21 -8.85 23.96
CA PHE A 156 4.99 -9.53 24.98
C PHE A 156 6.48 -9.21 24.97
N ALA A 157 7.03 -8.61 23.91
CA ALA A 157 8.45 -8.26 23.86
C ALA A 157 8.81 -7.20 24.91
N PRO A 158 10.06 -7.23 25.44
CA PRO A 158 10.49 -6.19 26.39
C PRO A 158 10.36 -4.77 25.84
N VAL A 159 10.75 -4.57 24.60
CA VAL A 159 10.58 -3.29 23.85
C VAL A 159 10.01 -3.62 22.48
N ALA A 160 9.03 -2.82 22.04
CA ALA A 160 8.44 -2.95 20.72
C ALA A 160 8.46 -1.59 20.02
N CYS A 161 8.99 -1.55 18.80
CA CYS A 161 9.18 -0.31 18.06
C CYS A 161 8.87 -0.46 16.57
N ALA A 162 8.79 0.67 15.88
CA ALA A 162 8.66 0.72 14.43
C ALA A 162 10.04 0.80 13.78
N GLY A 163 10.24 0.00 12.76
CA GLY A 163 11.40 0.12 11.87
C GLY A 163 11.27 1.33 10.94
N PRO A 164 12.36 1.66 10.22
CA PRO A 164 12.38 2.83 9.32
C PRO A 164 11.30 2.82 8.25
N LEU A 165 10.97 1.67 7.65
CA LEU A 165 9.94 1.56 6.62
C LEU A 165 8.55 1.85 7.19
N LEU A 166 8.20 1.24 8.32
CA LEU A 166 6.93 1.49 8.97
C LEU A 166 6.81 2.94 9.44
N ALA A 167 7.86 3.49 10.04
CA ALA A 167 7.89 4.87 10.49
C ALA A 167 7.69 5.86 9.32
N ALA A 168 8.30 5.61 8.18
CA ALA A 168 8.14 6.43 6.97
C ALA A 168 6.72 6.39 6.42
N GLU A 169 6.09 5.20 6.37
CA GLU A 169 4.69 5.06 5.98
C GLU A 169 3.76 5.84 6.91
N LEU A 170 3.92 5.67 8.21
CA LEU A 170 3.08 6.36 9.18
C LEU A 170 3.24 7.87 9.13
N TYR A 171 4.46 8.35 8.90
CA TYR A 171 4.73 9.78 8.71
C TYR A 171 4.01 10.33 7.46
N ALA A 172 4.16 9.65 6.33
CA ALA A 172 3.57 10.07 5.06
C ALA A 172 2.04 10.06 5.12
N LEU A 173 1.45 9.00 5.65
CA LEU A 173 0.00 8.86 5.80
C LEU A 173 -0.57 9.89 6.79
N GLY A 174 0.13 10.14 7.89
CA GLY A 174 -0.26 11.16 8.86
C GLY A 174 -0.25 12.56 8.23
N LYS A 175 0.79 12.88 7.47
CA LYS A 175 0.91 14.16 6.77
C LYS A 175 -0.19 14.38 5.73
N ALA A 176 -0.61 13.31 5.04
CA ALA A 176 -1.66 13.39 4.03
C ALA A 176 -3.08 13.43 4.60
N LEU A 177 -3.33 12.77 5.74
CA LEU A 177 -4.69 12.48 6.20
C LEU A 177 -5.10 13.15 7.52
N LYS A 178 -4.17 13.46 8.42
CA LYS A 178 -4.52 14.05 9.73
C LYS A 178 -4.69 15.56 9.69
N GLU A 179 -3.67 16.27 9.23
CA GLU A 179 -3.69 17.71 9.07
C GLU A 179 -3.08 18.06 7.71
N PRO A 180 -3.76 17.72 6.60
CA PRO A 180 -3.19 17.95 5.29
C PRO A 180 -3.05 19.43 5.00
N ALA A 181 -1.94 19.83 4.37
CA ALA A 181 -1.83 21.15 3.76
C ALA A 181 -2.91 21.30 2.69
N ARG A 182 -3.61 22.41 2.68
CA ARG A 182 -4.78 22.62 1.81
C ARG A 182 -4.47 23.53 0.62
N PRO A 183 -5.10 23.34 -0.52
CA PRO A 183 -6.15 22.33 -0.80
C PRO A 183 -5.63 20.90 -0.81
N MET A 184 -6.41 19.99 -0.23
CA MET A 184 -6.17 18.55 -0.25
C MET A 184 -7.08 17.91 -1.29
N VAL A 185 -6.48 17.25 -2.28
CA VAL A 185 -7.17 16.59 -3.38
C VAL A 185 -6.92 15.09 -3.29
N ALA A 186 -7.99 14.32 -3.28
CA ALA A 186 -7.92 12.86 -3.35
C ALA A 186 -8.35 12.38 -4.73
N ILE A 187 -7.68 11.36 -5.25
CA ILE A 187 -8.03 10.70 -6.52
C ILE A 187 -8.40 9.26 -6.20
N VAL A 188 -9.64 8.88 -6.47
CA VAL A 188 -10.16 7.54 -6.22
C VAL A 188 -10.67 6.95 -7.53
N GLY A 189 -9.87 6.07 -8.11
CA GLY A 189 -10.23 5.32 -9.31
C GLY A 189 -10.58 3.88 -8.97
N GLY A 190 -11.35 3.25 -9.83
CA GLY A 190 -11.71 1.85 -9.66
C GLY A 190 -12.98 1.50 -10.43
N SER A 191 -13.35 0.22 -10.37
CA SER A 191 -14.49 -0.29 -11.12
C SER A 191 -15.84 -0.02 -10.44
N LYS A 192 -15.88 -0.01 -9.11
CA LYS A 192 -17.14 0.01 -8.35
C LYS A 192 -17.08 0.92 -7.14
N VAL A 193 -18.13 1.74 -6.97
CA VAL A 193 -18.34 2.55 -5.76
C VAL A 193 -18.44 1.64 -4.53
N SER A 194 -19.15 0.52 -4.64
CA SER A 194 -19.34 -0.42 -3.51
C SER A 194 -18.02 -0.92 -2.90
N THR A 195 -17.00 -1.15 -3.73
CA THR A 195 -15.70 -1.61 -3.24
C THR A 195 -14.83 -0.49 -2.66
N LYS A 196 -15.14 0.76 -2.97
CA LYS A 196 -14.41 1.95 -2.51
C LYS A 196 -15.24 2.87 -1.62
N LEU A 197 -16.43 2.43 -1.21
CA LEU A 197 -17.35 3.27 -0.46
C LEU A 197 -16.75 3.79 0.85
N GLU A 198 -16.06 2.94 1.59
CA GLU A 198 -15.40 3.34 2.85
C GLU A 198 -14.29 4.34 2.62
N VAL A 199 -13.52 4.17 1.53
CA VAL A 199 -12.47 5.12 1.10
C VAL A 199 -13.12 6.47 0.77
N LEU A 200 -14.17 6.47 -0.05
CA LEU A 200 -14.88 7.70 -0.44
C LEU A 200 -15.48 8.42 0.76
N ASN A 201 -16.13 7.68 1.67
CA ASN A 201 -16.70 8.26 2.89
C ASN A 201 -15.63 8.86 3.80
N SER A 202 -14.53 8.16 4.01
CA SER A 202 -13.43 8.66 4.83
C SER A 202 -12.81 9.92 4.21
N LEU A 203 -12.51 9.89 2.92
CA LEU A 203 -11.90 11.01 2.22
C LEU A 203 -12.84 12.21 2.08
N SER A 204 -14.15 11.99 2.00
CA SER A 204 -15.13 13.09 1.93
C SER A 204 -15.10 14.01 3.16
N LYS A 205 -14.61 13.51 4.28
CA LYS A 205 -14.47 14.26 5.53
C LYS A 205 -13.16 15.05 5.60
N ILE A 206 -12.19 14.73 4.76
CA ILE A 206 -10.83 15.27 4.84
C ILE A 206 -10.50 16.10 3.60
N ALA A 207 -10.86 15.62 2.41
CA ALA A 207 -10.49 16.24 1.15
C ALA A 207 -11.34 17.47 0.83
N ASP A 208 -10.71 18.47 0.23
CA ASP A 208 -11.40 19.62 -0.34
C ASP A 208 -12.09 19.24 -1.66
N GLN A 209 -11.46 18.36 -2.44
CA GLN A 209 -12.01 17.84 -3.68
C GLN A 209 -11.66 16.37 -3.85
N ILE A 210 -12.55 15.59 -4.43
CA ILE A 210 -12.30 14.20 -4.80
C ILE A 210 -12.47 14.05 -6.32
N ILE A 211 -11.42 13.60 -6.98
CA ILE A 211 -11.43 13.20 -8.37
C ILE A 211 -11.74 11.71 -8.42
N VAL A 212 -12.78 11.35 -9.17
CA VAL A 212 -13.18 9.94 -9.34
C VAL A 212 -12.80 9.45 -10.73
N GLY A 213 -12.53 8.16 -10.87
CA GLY A 213 -12.10 7.55 -12.13
C GLY A 213 -12.72 6.17 -12.36
N GLY A 214 -12.70 5.74 -13.62
CA GLY A 214 -13.18 4.42 -14.03
C GLY A 214 -14.68 4.22 -13.82
N GLY A 215 -15.08 3.03 -13.42
CA GLY A 215 -16.49 2.70 -13.15
C GLY A 215 -17.10 3.54 -12.03
N ILE A 216 -16.28 3.98 -11.08
CA ILE A 216 -16.70 4.91 -10.02
C ILE A 216 -17.17 6.22 -10.67
N ALA A 217 -16.35 6.80 -11.55
CA ALA A 217 -16.71 8.02 -12.26
C ALA A 217 -18.00 7.84 -13.08
N ASN A 218 -18.16 6.68 -13.72
CA ASN A 218 -19.36 6.39 -14.51
C ASN A 218 -20.63 6.40 -13.65
N THR A 219 -20.55 5.91 -12.42
CA THR A 219 -21.67 5.99 -11.48
C THR A 219 -22.00 7.43 -11.10
N PHE A 220 -20.99 8.29 -10.91
CA PHE A 220 -21.20 9.72 -10.66
C PHE A 220 -21.76 10.45 -11.89
N ILE A 221 -21.31 10.08 -13.09
CA ILE A 221 -21.84 10.62 -14.35
C ILE A 221 -23.33 10.27 -14.47
N ALA A 222 -23.70 9.02 -14.22
CA ALA A 222 -25.10 8.57 -14.20
C ALA A 222 -25.91 9.32 -13.13
N ALA A 223 -25.34 9.52 -11.96
CA ALA A 223 -25.97 10.28 -10.88
C ALA A 223 -26.23 11.74 -11.25
N ALA A 224 -25.40 12.32 -12.12
CA ALA A 224 -25.59 13.65 -12.65
C ALA A 224 -26.65 13.71 -13.75
N GLY A 225 -27.26 12.59 -14.14
CA GLY A 225 -28.33 12.50 -15.09
C GLY A 225 -27.92 12.22 -16.54
N HIS A 226 -26.67 11.86 -16.77
CA HIS A 226 -26.18 11.54 -18.12
C HIS A 226 -26.28 10.05 -18.44
N ASN A 227 -26.50 9.75 -19.72
CA ASN A 227 -26.46 8.37 -20.20
C ASN A 227 -25.01 7.85 -20.19
N VAL A 228 -24.82 6.68 -19.65
CA VAL A 228 -23.50 6.01 -19.63
C VAL A 228 -23.45 4.78 -20.57
N GLY A 229 -24.51 4.52 -21.32
CA GLY A 229 -24.59 3.42 -22.28
C GLY A 229 -24.33 2.07 -21.65
N LYS A 230 -23.37 1.31 -22.23
CA LYS A 230 -22.93 0.01 -21.71
C LYS A 230 -21.78 0.10 -20.74
N SER A 231 -21.44 1.28 -20.25
CA SER A 231 -20.35 1.47 -19.30
C SER A 231 -20.54 0.66 -18.03
N LEU A 232 -19.42 0.21 -17.44
CA LEU A 232 -19.44 -0.35 -16.11
C LEU A 232 -19.83 0.74 -15.11
N TYR A 233 -20.96 0.54 -14.41
CA TYR A 233 -21.41 1.43 -13.34
C TYR A 233 -22.37 0.68 -12.42
N GLU A 234 -22.67 1.26 -11.26
CA GLU A 234 -23.58 0.67 -10.29
C GLU A 234 -24.84 1.51 -10.14
N ALA A 235 -25.91 1.12 -10.84
CA ALA A 235 -27.19 1.83 -10.80
C ALA A 235 -27.78 1.95 -9.39
N ASP A 236 -27.62 0.91 -8.57
CA ASP A 236 -28.13 0.87 -7.19
C ASP A 236 -27.40 1.86 -6.27
N LEU A 237 -26.21 2.33 -6.64
CA LEU A 237 -25.43 3.27 -5.86
C LEU A 237 -25.50 4.71 -6.35
N ILE A 238 -26.35 4.99 -7.33
CA ILE A 238 -26.63 6.38 -7.78
C ILE A 238 -27.07 7.25 -6.60
N PRO A 239 -27.97 6.83 -5.70
CA PRO A 239 -28.34 7.65 -4.54
C PRO A 239 -27.14 7.96 -3.62
N VAL A 240 -26.25 7.02 -3.43
CA VAL A 240 -25.03 7.21 -2.62
C VAL A 240 -24.10 8.21 -3.30
N ALA A 241 -23.91 8.10 -4.62
CA ALA A 241 -23.10 9.04 -5.38
C ALA A 241 -23.66 10.47 -5.30
N LYS A 242 -24.97 10.64 -5.38
CA LYS A 242 -25.63 11.94 -5.21
C LYS A 242 -25.38 12.53 -3.82
N GLU A 243 -25.47 11.70 -2.78
CA GLU A 243 -25.24 12.12 -1.41
C GLU A 243 -23.79 12.58 -1.20
N LEU A 244 -22.82 11.80 -1.71
CA LEU A 244 -21.40 12.17 -1.65
C LEU A 244 -21.11 13.46 -2.41
N ALA A 245 -21.67 13.64 -3.61
CA ALA A 245 -21.49 14.84 -4.42
C ALA A 245 -22.14 16.08 -3.79
N ALA A 246 -23.17 15.91 -2.96
CA ALA A 246 -23.82 17.01 -2.24
C ALA A 246 -22.98 17.48 -1.05
N SER A 247 -22.18 16.61 -0.43
CA SER A 247 -21.38 16.94 0.76
C SER A 247 -19.93 17.27 0.46
N THR A 248 -19.42 16.90 -0.71
CA THR A 248 -18.01 17.08 -1.10
C THR A 248 -17.94 17.49 -2.57
N ASP A 249 -17.00 18.36 -2.91
CA ASP A 249 -16.76 18.74 -4.30
C ASP A 249 -16.14 17.58 -5.08
N ILE A 250 -16.95 16.95 -5.92
CA ILE A 250 -16.55 15.83 -6.78
C ILE A 250 -16.83 16.24 -8.24
N PRO A 251 -15.84 16.80 -8.95
CA PRO A 251 -16.02 17.21 -10.33
C PRO A 251 -16.42 16.04 -11.23
N VAL A 252 -17.51 16.21 -11.99
CA VAL A 252 -17.96 15.22 -12.97
C VAL A 252 -17.31 15.54 -14.32
N PRO A 253 -16.78 14.55 -15.05
CA PRO A 253 -16.22 14.78 -16.37
C PRO A 253 -17.20 15.48 -17.32
N VAL A 254 -16.71 16.44 -18.09
CA VAL A 254 -17.51 17.15 -19.11
C VAL A 254 -17.40 16.48 -20.48
N ASP A 255 -16.35 15.71 -20.71
CA ASP A 255 -16.12 14.93 -21.91
C ASP A 255 -15.48 13.58 -21.55
N VAL A 256 -15.64 12.63 -22.44
CA VAL A 256 -15.23 11.24 -22.24
C VAL A 256 -14.66 10.65 -23.53
N ARG A 257 -13.92 9.55 -23.39
CA ARG A 257 -13.52 8.67 -24.50
C ARG A 257 -14.31 7.38 -24.39
N VAL A 258 -15.06 7.09 -25.44
CA VAL A 258 -15.92 5.89 -25.51
C VAL A 258 -15.40 4.90 -26.54
N GLY A 259 -15.68 3.63 -26.30
CA GLY A 259 -15.43 2.54 -27.21
C GLY A 259 -16.62 1.61 -27.31
N LEU A 260 -16.66 0.80 -28.38
CA LEU A 260 -17.74 -0.15 -28.61
C LEU A 260 -17.43 -1.54 -28.03
N GLU A 261 -16.14 -1.85 -27.82
CA GLU A 261 -15.67 -3.11 -27.29
C GLU A 261 -14.56 -2.91 -26.26
N PHE A 262 -14.52 -3.77 -25.25
CA PHE A 262 -13.45 -3.78 -24.25
C PHE A 262 -12.28 -4.61 -24.79
N THR A 263 -11.49 -4.00 -25.68
CA THR A 263 -10.31 -4.62 -26.29
C THR A 263 -9.17 -3.60 -26.39
N GLU A 264 -7.95 -4.12 -26.41
CA GLU A 264 -6.73 -3.32 -26.51
C GLU A 264 -6.68 -2.47 -27.81
N THR A 265 -7.31 -2.94 -28.86
CA THR A 265 -7.32 -2.30 -30.19
C THR A 265 -8.58 -1.48 -30.47
N ALA A 266 -9.53 -1.43 -29.55
CA ALA A 266 -10.76 -0.67 -29.73
C ALA A 266 -10.46 0.80 -30.04
N ALA A 267 -11.14 1.34 -31.03
CA ALA A 267 -11.04 2.77 -31.37
C ALA A 267 -11.72 3.62 -30.29
N ALA A 268 -11.09 4.74 -29.96
CA ALA A 268 -11.64 5.71 -29.03
C ALA A 268 -12.31 6.86 -29.78
N THR A 269 -13.52 7.23 -29.34
CA THR A 269 -14.22 8.44 -29.80
C THR A 269 -14.33 9.39 -28.62
N GLU A 270 -13.77 10.58 -28.77
CA GLU A 270 -13.91 11.64 -27.77
C GLU A 270 -15.20 12.46 -28.03
N LYS A 271 -15.98 12.64 -26.99
CA LYS A 271 -17.25 13.35 -27.08
C LYS A 271 -17.69 13.99 -25.79
N SER A 272 -18.61 14.91 -25.83
CA SER A 272 -19.27 15.45 -24.64
C SER A 272 -19.91 14.31 -23.83
N VAL A 273 -19.87 14.42 -22.52
CA VAL A 273 -20.54 13.48 -21.63
C VAL A 273 -22.05 13.40 -21.87
N THR A 274 -22.64 14.44 -22.47
CA THR A 274 -24.07 14.48 -22.81
C THR A 274 -24.43 13.71 -24.08
N GLU A 275 -23.44 13.22 -24.82
CA GLU A 275 -23.63 12.61 -26.15
C GLU A 275 -23.32 11.11 -26.21
N VAL A 276 -23.15 10.48 -25.06
CA VAL A 276 -22.87 9.03 -24.97
C VAL A 276 -24.09 8.24 -25.46
N LYS A 277 -23.87 7.32 -26.40
CA LYS A 277 -24.90 6.45 -26.95
C LYS A 277 -25.10 5.17 -26.15
N ASP A 278 -26.25 4.53 -26.33
CA ASP A 278 -26.63 3.32 -25.60
C ASP A 278 -25.69 2.10 -25.83
N ASP A 279 -25.03 2.05 -26.99
CA ASP A 279 -24.09 0.97 -27.36
C ASP A 279 -22.65 1.28 -27.02
N GLU A 280 -22.37 2.45 -26.48
CA GLU A 280 -21.03 2.90 -26.14
C GLU A 280 -20.68 2.64 -24.67
N SER A 281 -19.39 2.42 -24.39
CA SER A 281 -18.86 2.32 -23.04
C SER A 281 -17.80 3.40 -22.82
N ILE A 282 -17.84 4.04 -21.66
CA ILE A 282 -16.85 5.04 -21.25
C ILE A 282 -15.64 4.32 -20.71
N PHE A 283 -14.46 4.52 -21.33
CA PHE A 283 -13.21 3.91 -20.92
C PHE A 283 -12.15 4.92 -20.49
N ASP A 284 -12.37 6.22 -20.69
CA ASP A 284 -11.47 7.28 -20.27
C ASP A 284 -12.21 8.60 -20.20
N ILE A 285 -11.60 9.60 -19.55
CA ILE A 285 -12.05 10.98 -19.60
C ILE A 285 -11.51 11.65 -20.87
N GLY A 286 -12.19 12.69 -21.33
CA GLY A 286 -11.74 13.49 -22.47
C GLY A 286 -10.69 14.51 -22.09
N ASP A 287 -10.14 15.20 -23.10
CA ASP A 287 -9.07 16.18 -22.93
C ASP A 287 -9.48 17.37 -22.05
N LYS A 288 -10.69 17.89 -22.24
CA LYS A 288 -11.18 19.01 -21.41
C LYS A 288 -11.28 18.65 -19.96
N SER A 289 -11.84 17.48 -19.66
CA SER A 289 -11.92 16.96 -18.29
C SER A 289 -10.54 16.79 -17.69
N ALA A 290 -9.63 16.17 -18.43
CA ALA A 290 -8.26 15.93 -17.97
C ALA A 290 -7.54 17.26 -17.66
N GLU A 291 -7.69 18.27 -18.51
CA GLU A 291 -7.09 19.60 -18.31
C GLU A 291 -7.68 20.31 -17.10
N GLN A 292 -8.99 20.24 -16.88
CA GLN A 292 -9.65 20.81 -15.71
C GLN A 292 -9.17 20.13 -14.41
N LEU A 293 -9.06 18.80 -14.40
CA LEU A 293 -8.57 18.05 -13.26
C LEU A 293 -7.09 18.30 -13.03
N ALA A 294 -6.29 18.43 -14.08
CA ALA A 294 -4.87 18.80 -13.98
C ALA A 294 -4.67 20.16 -13.31
N GLU A 295 -5.53 21.13 -13.60
CA GLU A 295 -5.49 22.45 -12.95
C GLU A 295 -5.82 22.37 -11.46
N ILE A 296 -6.80 21.56 -11.07
CA ILE A 296 -7.11 21.27 -9.66
C ILE A 296 -5.89 20.69 -8.95
N ILE A 297 -5.23 19.71 -9.56
CA ILE A 297 -4.04 19.07 -9.02
C ILE A 297 -2.88 20.05 -8.90
N LYS A 298 -2.68 20.89 -9.89
CA LYS A 298 -1.62 21.92 -9.89
C LYS A 298 -1.73 22.87 -8.70
N ASN A 299 -2.94 23.21 -8.29
CA ASN A 299 -3.20 24.13 -7.19
C ASN A 299 -3.29 23.44 -5.83
N ALA A 300 -3.22 22.13 -5.78
CA ALA A 300 -3.26 21.35 -4.54
C ALA A 300 -1.97 21.50 -3.74
N LYS A 301 -2.07 21.37 -2.42
CA LYS A 301 -0.92 21.27 -1.51
C LYS A 301 -0.70 19.85 -1.02
N THR A 302 -1.74 19.03 -1.05
CA THR A 302 -1.67 17.60 -0.72
C THR A 302 -2.47 16.82 -1.76
N VAL A 303 -1.90 15.75 -2.29
CA VAL A 303 -2.56 14.83 -3.22
C VAL A 303 -2.45 13.41 -2.69
N LEU A 304 -3.60 12.75 -2.51
CA LEU A 304 -3.66 11.31 -2.24
C LEU A 304 -4.18 10.62 -3.50
N TRP A 305 -3.37 9.75 -4.07
CA TRP A 305 -3.66 9.10 -5.36
C TRP A 305 -3.87 7.60 -5.20
N ASN A 306 -5.11 7.16 -5.45
CA ASN A 306 -5.50 5.75 -5.42
C ASN A 306 -6.40 5.42 -6.61
N GLY A 307 -5.79 4.97 -7.69
CA GLY A 307 -6.48 4.46 -8.87
C GLY A 307 -6.44 5.37 -10.10
N PRO A 308 -6.56 4.77 -11.29
CA PRO A 308 -6.55 5.48 -12.56
C PRO A 308 -7.90 6.14 -12.86
N VAL A 309 -7.93 7.02 -13.86
CA VAL A 309 -9.15 7.68 -14.32
C VAL A 309 -9.73 7.06 -15.60
N GLY A 310 -9.12 5.99 -16.11
CA GLY A 310 -9.57 5.27 -17.29
C GLY A 310 -8.86 3.92 -17.42
N VAL A 311 -9.14 3.20 -18.51
CA VAL A 311 -8.52 1.91 -18.83
C VAL A 311 -7.15 2.18 -19.46
N PHE A 312 -6.20 2.60 -18.63
CA PHE A 312 -4.89 3.10 -19.10
C PHE A 312 -4.01 2.00 -19.71
N GLU A 313 -4.31 0.73 -19.44
CA GLU A 313 -3.64 -0.41 -20.06
C GLU A 313 -3.86 -0.44 -21.58
N PHE A 314 -4.98 0.10 -22.03
CA PHE A 314 -5.30 0.21 -23.46
C PHE A 314 -4.77 1.55 -24.01
N PRO A 315 -3.87 1.53 -24.99
CA PRO A 315 -3.25 2.77 -25.50
C PRO A 315 -4.25 3.86 -25.90
N ASN A 316 -5.38 3.49 -26.48
CA ASN A 316 -6.40 4.45 -26.94
C ASN A 316 -7.21 5.09 -25.79
N PHE A 317 -7.14 4.52 -24.58
CA PHE A 317 -7.87 4.98 -23.40
C PHE A 317 -6.92 5.36 -22.24
N ARG A 318 -5.67 5.67 -22.57
CA ARG A 318 -4.59 5.97 -21.62
C ARG A 318 -4.43 7.46 -21.33
N LYS A 319 -4.84 8.32 -22.23
CA LYS A 319 -4.48 9.74 -22.22
C LYS A 319 -4.94 10.49 -20.97
N GLY A 320 -6.14 10.18 -20.45
CA GLY A 320 -6.63 10.81 -19.23
C GLY A 320 -5.74 10.50 -18.02
N THR A 321 -5.41 9.23 -17.82
CA THR A 321 -4.51 8.81 -16.74
C THR A 321 -3.12 9.39 -16.93
N GLU A 322 -2.61 9.46 -18.16
CA GLU A 322 -1.31 10.06 -18.45
C GLU A 322 -1.27 11.54 -18.07
N ILE A 323 -2.26 12.33 -18.46
CA ILE A 323 -2.34 13.76 -18.12
C ILE A 323 -2.40 13.96 -16.60
N ILE A 324 -3.24 13.20 -15.91
CA ILE A 324 -3.38 13.26 -14.46
C ILE A 324 -2.06 12.87 -13.78
N SER A 325 -1.43 11.79 -14.24
CA SER A 325 -0.16 11.31 -13.69
C SER A 325 0.94 12.36 -13.79
N HIS A 326 1.08 13.01 -14.95
CA HIS A 326 2.05 14.08 -15.14
C HIS A 326 1.70 15.35 -14.36
N ALA A 327 0.41 15.64 -14.19
CA ALA A 327 -0.03 16.76 -13.34
C ALA A 327 0.41 16.55 -11.89
N ILE A 328 0.26 15.34 -11.35
CA ILE A 328 0.72 14.99 -10.01
C ILE A 328 2.24 15.10 -9.92
N ALA A 329 2.95 14.52 -10.88
CA ALA A 329 4.42 14.53 -10.93
C ALA A 329 5.01 15.93 -10.99
N ASN A 330 4.34 16.85 -11.68
CA ASN A 330 4.80 18.23 -11.86
C ASN A 330 4.25 19.19 -10.81
N SER A 331 3.41 18.74 -9.91
CA SER A 331 2.82 19.54 -8.83
C SER A 331 3.84 19.76 -7.70
N ASP A 332 3.73 20.90 -7.01
CA ASP A 332 4.48 21.19 -5.79
C ASP A 332 3.82 20.56 -4.54
N ALA A 333 2.72 19.85 -4.70
CA ALA A 333 2.01 19.21 -3.60
C ALA A 333 2.83 18.08 -2.97
N PHE A 334 2.60 17.83 -1.67
CA PHE A 334 2.98 16.56 -1.08
C PHE A 334 2.05 15.49 -1.65
N SER A 335 2.61 14.57 -2.42
CA SER A 335 1.86 13.50 -3.08
C SER A 335 2.15 12.14 -2.46
N ILE A 336 1.07 11.40 -2.14
CA ILE A 336 1.15 10.01 -1.71
C ILE A 336 0.32 9.16 -2.65
N ALA A 337 0.91 8.07 -3.13
CA ALA A 337 0.27 7.14 -4.04
C ALA A 337 0.27 5.73 -3.45
N GLY A 338 -0.80 4.99 -3.68
CA GLY A 338 -0.92 3.60 -3.26
C GLY A 338 -1.97 2.84 -4.06
N GLY A 339 -1.86 1.52 -4.02
CA GLY A 339 -2.68 0.60 -4.80
C GLY A 339 -1.98 0.10 -6.06
N GLY A 340 -2.27 -1.15 -6.44
CA GLY A 340 -1.58 -1.83 -7.54
C GLY A 340 -1.67 -1.11 -8.88
N ASP A 341 -2.86 -0.65 -9.24
CA ASP A 341 -3.07 0.06 -10.51
C ASP A 341 -2.37 1.42 -10.53
N THR A 342 -2.31 2.09 -9.38
CA THR A 342 -1.59 3.36 -9.24
C THR A 342 -0.09 3.16 -9.47
N LEU A 343 0.49 2.13 -8.84
CA LEU A 343 1.90 1.80 -9.02
C LEU A 343 2.21 1.41 -10.47
N ALA A 344 1.29 0.70 -11.13
CA ALA A 344 1.44 0.36 -12.54
C ALA A 344 1.46 1.60 -13.43
N ALA A 345 0.60 2.58 -13.16
CA ALA A 345 0.61 3.85 -13.89
C ALA A 345 1.90 4.65 -13.65
N ILE A 346 2.38 4.69 -12.41
CA ILE A 346 3.65 5.35 -12.07
C ILE A 346 4.80 4.74 -12.84
N ASP A 347 4.87 3.42 -12.92
CA ASP A 347 5.91 2.70 -13.67
C ASP A 347 5.79 2.97 -15.18
N LEU A 348 4.57 2.90 -15.72
CA LEU A 348 4.32 3.12 -17.15
C LEU A 348 4.80 4.51 -17.60
N PHE A 349 4.55 5.54 -16.80
CA PHE A 349 4.90 6.92 -17.14
C PHE A 349 6.26 7.37 -16.59
N GLY A 350 6.96 6.51 -15.85
CA GLY A 350 8.33 6.78 -15.38
C GLY A 350 8.42 7.96 -14.41
N ILE A 351 7.45 8.13 -13.53
CA ILE A 351 7.33 9.29 -12.64
C ILE A 351 7.59 9.00 -11.16
N ALA A 352 8.11 7.82 -10.83
CA ALA A 352 8.29 7.40 -9.43
C ALA A 352 9.09 8.39 -8.58
N ASP A 353 10.14 8.98 -9.14
CA ASP A 353 11.01 9.93 -8.46
C ASP A 353 10.36 11.30 -8.21
N LYS A 354 9.22 11.57 -8.82
CA LYS A 354 8.47 12.83 -8.69
C LYS A 354 7.27 12.72 -7.76
N ILE A 355 6.98 11.53 -7.23
CA ILE A 355 5.93 11.32 -6.24
C ILE A 355 6.59 11.38 -4.86
N SER A 356 6.03 12.17 -3.94
CA SER A 356 6.63 12.39 -2.61
C SER A 356 6.75 11.09 -1.80
N TYR A 357 5.75 10.25 -1.84
CA TYR A 357 5.77 8.93 -1.21
C TYR A 357 4.93 7.93 -1.97
N ILE A 358 5.49 6.75 -2.23
CA ILE A 358 4.78 5.64 -2.89
C ILE A 358 4.62 4.53 -1.87
N SER A 359 3.37 4.24 -1.49
CA SER A 359 3.06 3.14 -0.58
C SER A 359 3.03 1.81 -1.33
N THR A 360 3.74 0.83 -0.81
CA THR A 360 3.68 -0.56 -1.27
C THR A 360 2.78 -1.41 -0.39
N GLY A 361 2.06 -0.78 0.55
CA GLY A 361 1.29 -1.46 1.59
C GLY A 361 0.01 -2.14 1.12
N GLY A 362 -0.46 -1.89 -0.10
CA GLY A 362 -1.65 -2.56 -0.65
C GLY A 362 -2.87 -2.44 0.24
N GLY A 363 -3.35 -3.57 0.80
CA GLY A 363 -4.51 -3.61 1.66
C GLY A 363 -4.38 -2.78 2.93
N ALA A 364 -3.21 -2.75 3.54
CA ALA A 364 -2.97 -1.93 4.74
C ALA A 364 -3.08 -0.43 4.43
N PHE A 365 -2.57 0.00 3.28
CA PHE A 365 -2.73 1.38 2.82
C PHE A 365 -4.21 1.74 2.67
N LEU A 366 -4.99 0.89 2.01
CA LEU A 366 -6.43 1.14 1.81
C LEU A 366 -7.19 1.17 3.14
N GLU A 367 -6.93 0.24 4.04
CA GLU A 367 -7.58 0.23 5.36
C GLU A 367 -7.23 1.46 6.18
N PHE A 368 -5.99 1.94 6.09
CA PHE A 368 -5.61 3.19 6.75
C PHE A 368 -6.37 4.40 6.15
N VAL A 369 -6.47 4.48 4.84
CA VAL A 369 -7.22 5.54 4.14
C VAL A 369 -8.72 5.47 4.48
N GLU A 370 -9.26 4.27 4.68
CA GLU A 370 -10.63 4.05 5.15
C GLU A 370 -10.88 4.51 6.59
N GLY A 371 -9.84 4.91 7.30
CA GLY A 371 -9.92 5.34 8.69
C GLY A 371 -9.90 4.20 9.70
N LYS A 372 -9.57 2.99 9.27
CA LYS A 372 -9.47 1.82 10.14
C LYS A 372 -8.21 1.86 10.98
N VAL A 373 -8.32 1.33 12.19
CA VAL A 373 -7.17 1.13 13.07
C VAL A 373 -6.39 -0.11 12.58
N LEU A 374 -5.09 0.06 12.36
CA LEU A 374 -4.22 -1.04 11.98
C LEU A 374 -3.70 -1.74 13.25
N PRO A 375 -4.00 -3.03 13.48
CA PRO A 375 -3.63 -3.72 14.72
C PRO A 375 -2.15 -3.62 15.08
N ALA A 376 -1.26 -3.82 14.11
CA ALA A 376 0.18 -3.77 14.37
C ALA A 376 0.68 -2.38 14.73
N VAL A 377 0.00 -1.32 14.30
CA VAL A 377 0.30 0.06 14.71
C VAL A 377 -0.29 0.35 16.09
N GLU A 378 -1.52 -0.08 16.32
CA GLU A 378 -2.20 0.10 17.62
C GLU A 378 -1.40 -0.49 18.78
N ILE A 379 -0.88 -1.69 18.62
CA ILE A 379 -0.07 -2.32 19.68
C ILE A 379 1.24 -1.55 19.94
N LEU A 380 1.88 -1.02 18.89
CA LEU A 380 3.08 -0.19 19.05
C LEU A 380 2.77 1.12 19.78
N GLU A 381 1.63 1.73 19.50
CA GLU A 381 1.18 2.93 20.21
C GLU A 381 0.92 2.65 21.69
N LYS A 382 0.24 1.55 22.00
CA LYS A 382 0.02 1.09 23.39
C LYS A 382 1.34 0.88 24.12
N ARG A 383 2.31 0.24 23.47
CA ARG A 383 3.62 -0.01 24.07
C ARG A 383 4.46 1.26 24.27
N ALA A 384 4.25 2.27 23.42
CA ALA A 384 4.91 3.57 23.57
C ALA A 384 4.35 4.39 24.73
N ASN A 385 3.08 4.21 25.07
CA ASN A 385 2.37 5.03 26.07
C ASN A 385 2.21 4.35 27.43
N GLY A 386 2.60 3.13 27.54
CA GLY A 386 2.45 2.36 28.74
C GLY A 386 3.30 1.16 28.86
#